data_37ea719228ec425800eb5e05986f8c2a
#
_entry.id   37ea719228ec425800eb5e05986f8c2a
#
_cell.length_a   1.000
_cell.length_b   1.000
_cell.length_c   1.000
_cell.angle_alpha   90.00
_cell.angle_beta   90.00
_cell.angle_gamma   90.00
#
_symmetry.space_group_name_H-M   'P 1'
#
loop_
_entity.id
_entity.type
_entity.pdbx_description
1 polymer ?
#
loop_
_entity_poly.entity_id
_entity_poly.type
_entity_poly.pdbx_seq_one_letter_code
_entity_poly.pdbx_strand_id
1 'polypeptide(L)'
;IISTVIADFNTWVTDKKFDAVWCSHVLEHQLNVNVFLVRIFNLLEDGGVLAITVPPGESLVIGGHLTNWNAGILLYNLVLAGFDCSDASVLQYGYNITVIVKKVSDHAIDFSSLSYDCGDLRKIAPYLPNVEYRSNDRDDPFKGNIYSLNW
;
A
#
# COMPACT_ATOMS: atom_id res chain seq x y z
N ILE A 1 -26.04 7.35 -9.92
CA ILE A 1 -25.72 8.80 -10.06
C ILE A 1 -24.20 8.91 -10.03
N ILE A 2 -23.61 9.37 -11.15
CA ILE A 2 -22.17 9.68 -11.20
C ILE A 2 -22.02 11.10 -10.68
N SER A 3 -21.27 11.30 -9.62
CA SER A 3 -20.91 12.63 -9.14
C SER A 3 -19.40 12.87 -9.31
N THR A 4 -19.05 14.05 -9.79
CA THR A 4 -17.66 14.45 -9.91
C THR A 4 -17.38 15.52 -8.86
N VAL A 5 -16.27 15.33 -8.11
CA VAL A 5 -15.75 16.30 -7.16
C VAL A 5 -14.39 16.78 -7.69
N ILE A 6 -14.22 18.07 -7.85
CA ILE A 6 -12.95 18.70 -8.22
C ILE A 6 -12.37 19.30 -6.94
N ALA A 7 -11.39 18.62 -6.36
CA ALA A 7 -10.75 19.02 -5.12
C ALA A 7 -9.35 18.41 -5.02
N ASP A 8 -8.49 19.00 -4.18
CA ASP A 8 -7.29 18.33 -3.73
C ASP A 8 -7.69 17.20 -2.78
N PHE A 9 -7.36 15.97 -3.16
CA PHE A 9 -7.70 14.78 -2.38
C PHE A 9 -7.16 14.86 -0.94
N ASN A 10 -5.99 15.46 -0.72
CA ASN A 10 -5.36 15.52 0.59
C ASN A 10 -6.10 16.46 1.56
N THR A 11 -6.85 17.43 1.05
CA THR A 11 -7.58 18.44 1.83
C THR A 11 -9.10 18.33 1.73
N TRP A 12 -9.61 17.53 0.77
CA TRP A 12 -11.06 17.36 0.60
C TRP A 12 -11.72 16.76 1.83
N VAL A 13 -12.75 17.43 2.35
CA VAL A 13 -13.51 16.98 3.52
C VAL A 13 -14.81 16.31 3.07
N THR A 14 -15.07 15.12 3.61
CA THR A 14 -16.30 14.38 3.38
C THR A 14 -16.57 13.41 4.53
N ASP A 15 -17.85 13.24 4.87
CA ASP A 15 -18.31 12.21 5.82
C ASP A 15 -18.66 10.89 5.13
N LYS A 16 -18.59 10.86 3.78
CA LYS A 16 -18.91 9.67 3.02
C LYS A 16 -17.82 8.62 3.15
N LYS A 17 -18.25 7.37 3.20
CA LYS A 17 -17.41 6.19 3.03
C LYS A 17 -17.71 5.55 1.69
N PHE A 18 -16.81 4.69 1.25
CA PHE A 18 -16.89 4.06 -0.06
C PHE A 18 -16.62 2.56 0.06
N ASP A 19 -17.35 1.76 -0.71
CA ASP A 19 -17.13 0.30 -0.80
C ASP A 19 -15.82 -0.03 -1.53
N ALA A 20 -15.36 0.88 -2.38
CA ALA A 20 -14.10 0.70 -3.11
C ALA A 20 -13.43 2.04 -3.41
N VAL A 21 -12.10 2.02 -3.43
CA VAL A 21 -11.25 3.09 -3.95
C VAL A 21 -10.32 2.51 -5.02
N TRP A 22 -10.32 3.13 -6.19
CA TRP A 22 -9.35 2.85 -7.24
C TRP A 22 -8.40 4.05 -7.38
N CYS A 23 -7.11 3.78 -7.21
CA CYS A 23 -6.04 4.76 -7.26
C CYS A 23 -4.96 4.27 -8.23
N SER A 24 -4.79 4.93 -9.36
CA SER A 24 -3.85 4.50 -10.40
C SER A 24 -2.95 5.64 -10.83
N HIS A 25 -1.65 5.46 -10.70
CA HIS A 25 -0.62 6.45 -11.06
C HIS A 25 -0.84 7.81 -10.37
N VAL A 26 -1.04 7.78 -9.05
CA VAL A 26 -1.23 8.97 -8.20
C VAL A 26 -0.24 8.97 -7.04
N LEU A 27 0.03 7.79 -6.47
CA LEU A 27 0.81 7.67 -5.23
C LEU A 27 2.26 8.11 -5.41
N GLU A 28 2.85 7.86 -6.58
CA GLU A 28 4.22 8.27 -6.91
C GLU A 28 4.43 9.79 -6.94
N HIS A 29 3.34 10.54 -7.05
CA HIS A 29 3.34 12.01 -7.04
C HIS A 29 3.04 12.62 -5.65
N GLN A 30 2.83 11.80 -4.62
CA GLN A 30 2.46 12.30 -3.30
C GLN A 30 3.69 12.69 -2.48
N LEU A 31 3.68 13.90 -1.91
CA LEU A 31 4.71 14.36 -0.98
C LEU A 31 4.71 13.57 0.33
N ASN A 32 3.52 13.20 0.82
CA ASN A 32 3.32 12.47 2.06
C ASN A 32 2.53 11.19 1.80
N VAL A 33 3.25 10.13 1.42
CA VAL A 33 2.67 8.84 1.06
C VAL A 33 1.80 8.28 2.19
N ASN A 34 2.30 8.27 3.43
CA ASN A 34 1.54 7.71 4.55
C ASN A 34 0.24 8.49 4.81
N VAL A 35 0.29 9.81 4.81
CA VAL A 35 -0.91 10.66 5.00
C VAL A 35 -1.96 10.37 3.92
N PHE A 36 -1.53 10.23 2.67
CA PHE A 36 -2.41 9.90 1.55
C PHE A 36 -3.06 8.52 1.72
N LEU A 37 -2.28 7.50 2.07
CA LEU A 37 -2.78 6.13 2.24
C LEU A 37 -3.69 5.98 3.47
N VAL A 38 -3.35 6.61 4.61
CA VAL A 38 -4.22 6.67 5.81
C VAL A 38 -5.55 7.32 5.47
N ARG A 39 -5.53 8.35 4.63
CA ARG A 39 -6.77 8.99 4.18
C ARG A 39 -7.63 8.04 3.34
N ILE A 40 -7.04 7.28 2.42
CA ILE A 40 -7.75 6.24 1.66
C ILE A 40 -8.35 5.21 2.63
N PHE A 41 -7.56 4.72 3.58
CA PHE A 41 -8.02 3.78 4.60
C PHE A 41 -9.25 4.30 5.35
N ASN A 42 -9.20 5.58 5.75
CA ASN A 42 -10.31 6.22 6.48
C ASN A 42 -11.55 6.46 5.61
N LEU A 43 -11.41 6.61 4.29
CA LEU A 43 -12.54 6.77 3.37
C LEU A 43 -13.23 5.47 3.00
N LEU A 44 -12.58 4.32 3.18
CA LEU A 44 -13.19 3.03 2.93
C LEU A 44 -14.14 2.62 4.05
N GLU A 45 -15.26 2.00 3.68
CA GLU A 45 -16.06 1.21 4.61
C GLU A 45 -15.25 0.03 5.13
N ASP A 46 -15.67 -0.54 6.26
CA ASP A 46 -15.14 -1.81 6.70
C ASP A 46 -15.52 -2.91 5.69
N GLY A 47 -14.55 -3.73 5.30
CA GLY A 47 -14.70 -4.66 4.19
C GLY A 47 -14.58 -4.03 2.79
N GLY A 48 -14.43 -2.72 2.69
CA GLY A 48 -14.19 -2.03 1.43
C GLY A 48 -12.83 -2.36 0.79
N VAL A 49 -12.72 -2.19 -0.50
CA VAL A 49 -11.57 -2.63 -1.31
C VAL A 49 -10.75 -1.45 -1.81
N LEU A 50 -9.45 -1.50 -1.60
CA LEU A 50 -8.50 -0.65 -2.31
C LEU A 50 -7.86 -1.41 -3.48
N ALA A 51 -7.95 -0.86 -4.69
CA ALA A 51 -7.13 -1.25 -5.83
C ALA A 51 -6.16 -0.10 -6.15
N ILE A 52 -4.87 -0.32 -5.92
CA ILE A 52 -3.84 0.71 -6.11
C ILE A 52 -2.78 0.25 -7.09
N THR A 53 -2.44 1.13 -8.04
CA THR A 53 -1.42 0.88 -9.06
C THR A 53 -0.38 1.99 -9.03
N VAL A 54 0.89 1.58 -9.02
CA VAL A 54 2.06 2.48 -9.11
C VAL A 54 3.01 1.99 -10.21
N PRO A 55 3.86 2.86 -10.77
CA PRO A 55 4.92 2.43 -11.67
C PRO A 55 6.03 1.69 -10.89
N PRO A 56 6.75 0.75 -11.51
CA PRO A 56 7.97 0.19 -10.93
C PRO A 56 9.04 1.26 -10.79
N GLY A 57 9.89 1.11 -9.77
CA GLY A 57 11.02 2.02 -9.54
C GLY A 57 12.04 1.96 -10.65
N GLU A 58 12.54 3.13 -11.01
CA GLU A 58 13.58 3.33 -12.01
C GLU A 58 14.84 3.92 -11.36
N SER A 59 16.00 3.69 -11.98
CA SER A 59 17.25 4.30 -11.55
C SER A 59 17.40 5.76 -12.00
N LEU A 60 16.53 6.21 -12.89
CA LEU A 60 16.51 7.57 -13.42
C LEU A 60 15.43 8.40 -12.74
N VAL A 61 15.65 9.71 -12.69
CA VAL A 61 14.61 10.65 -12.27
C VAL A 61 13.56 10.77 -13.35
N ILE A 62 12.33 10.34 -13.03
CA ILE A 62 11.16 10.56 -13.89
C ILE A 62 10.43 11.78 -13.36
N GLY A 63 10.18 12.75 -14.21
CA GLY A 63 9.57 14.01 -13.82
C GLY A 63 8.24 13.81 -13.11
N GLY A 64 8.09 14.43 -11.93
CA GLY A 64 6.91 14.32 -11.10
C GLY A 64 6.82 13.07 -10.22
N HIS A 65 7.68 12.06 -10.41
CA HIS A 65 7.76 10.91 -9.50
C HIS A 65 8.64 11.26 -8.30
N LEU A 66 8.04 11.36 -7.13
CA LEU A 66 8.72 11.69 -5.88
C LEU A 66 9.18 10.45 -5.13
N THR A 67 8.60 9.28 -5.47
CA THR A 67 8.89 8.01 -4.83
C THR A 67 9.06 6.91 -5.87
N ASN A 68 9.91 5.94 -5.53
CA ASN A 68 10.15 4.72 -6.32
C ASN A 68 9.51 3.51 -5.65
N TRP A 69 8.94 2.63 -6.43
CA TRP A 69 8.14 1.52 -5.93
C TRP A 69 8.64 0.15 -6.40
N ASN A 70 8.53 -0.82 -5.53
CA ASN A 70 8.40 -2.23 -5.81
C ASN A 70 7.20 -2.77 -5.01
N ALA A 71 6.79 -3.99 -5.27
CA ALA A 71 5.62 -4.57 -4.61
C ALA A 71 5.78 -4.59 -3.06
N GLY A 72 6.97 -4.91 -2.57
CA GLY A 72 7.23 -4.97 -1.14
C GLY A 72 7.15 -3.61 -0.46
N ILE A 73 7.74 -2.57 -1.05
CA ILE A 73 7.67 -1.20 -0.52
C ILE A 73 6.21 -0.73 -0.52
N LEU A 74 5.44 -1.04 -1.57
CA LEU A 74 4.02 -0.68 -1.61
C LEU A 74 3.23 -1.36 -0.50
N LEU A 75 3.39 -2.69 -0.33
CA LEU A 75 2.74 -3.45 0.74
C LEU A 75 3.16 -2.94 2.13
N TYR A 76 4.44 -2.67 2.34
CA TYR A 76 4.94 -2.12 3.60
C TYR A 76 4.24 -0.79 3.94
N ASN A 77 4.14 0.13 2.97
CA ASN A 77 3.45 1.42 3.19
C ASN A 77 1.95 1.26 3.42
N LEU A 78 1.30 0.28 2.77
CA LEU A 78 -0.11 -0.05 3.01
C LEU A 78 -0.32 -0.56 4.44
N VAL A 79 0.57 -1.43 4.94
CA VAL A 79 0.52 -1.88 6.35
C VAL A 79 0.70 -0.71 7.30
N LEU A 80 1.66 0.20 7.05
CA LEU A 80 1.84 1.41 7.86
C LEU A 80 0.64 2.37 7.81
N ALA A 81 -0.22 2.25 6.81
CA ALA A 81 -1.46 3.01 6.72
C ALA A 81 -2.67 2.31 7.38
N GLY A 82 -2.50 1.10 7.90
CA GLY A 82 -3.52 0.36 8.62
C GLY A 82 -4.11 -0.85 7.88
N PHE A 83 -3.69 -1.13 6.64
CA PHE A 83 -4.18 -2.29 5.90
C PHE A 83 -3.52 -3.58 6.37
N ASP A 84 -4.33 -4.62 6.59
CA ASP A 84 -3.81 -5.99 6.65
C ASP A 84 -3.61 -6.49 5.22
N CYS A 85 -2.36 -6.67 4.83
CA CYS A 85 -1.97 -7.11 3.50
C CYS A 85 -1.65 -8.62 3.44
N SER A 86 -1.91 -9.40 4.49
CA SER A 86 -1.61 -10.84 4.53
C SER A 86 -2.25 -11.62 3.38
N ASP A 87 -3.48 -11.24 2.99
CA ASP A 87 -4.25 -11.83 1.89
C ASP A 87 -4.32 -10.92 0.64
N ALA A 88 -3.43 -9.92 0.54
CA ALA A 88 -3.44 -9.01 -0.59
C ALA A 88 -3.16 -9.75 -1.91
N SER A 89 -3.81 -9.28 -2.99
CA SER A 89 -3.48 -9.68 -4.36
C SER A 89 -2.46 -8.72 -4.94
N VAL A 90 -1.44 -9.25 -5.60
CA VAL A 90 -0.35 -8.46 -6.23
C VAL A 90 -0.13 -8.93 -7.65
N LEU A 91 0.01 -7.99 -8.59
CA LEU A 91 0.45 -8.27 -9.95
C LEU A 91 1.38 -7.18 -10.47
N GLN A 92 2.51 -7.60 -11.05
CA GLN A 92 3.37 -6.74 -11.86
C GLN A 92 3.16 -7.06 -13.33
N TYR A 93 2.82 -6.06 -14.12
CA TYR A 93 2.60 -6.20 -15.57
C TYR A 93 2.92 -4.91 -16.32
N GLY A 94 3.70 -5.02 -17.37
CA GLY A 94 4.16 -3.84 -18.12
C GLY A 94 4.82 -2.83 -17.18
N TYR A 95 4.34 -1.59 -17.20
CA TYR A 95 4.81 -0.49 -16.36
C TYR A 95 3.92 -0.30 -15.10
N ASN A 96 3.44 -1.40 -14.53
CA ASN A 96 2.50 -1.36 -13.41
C ASN A 96 2.86 -2.37 -12.32
N ILE A 97 2.68 -1.94 -11.08
CA ILE A 97 2.59 -2.78 -9.88
C ILE A 97 1.22 -2.50 -9.27
N THR A 98 0.34 -3.49 -9.28
CA THR A 98 -1.01 -3.36 -8.72
C THR A 98 -1.12 -4.20 -7.46
N VAL A 99 -1.68 -3.60 -6.41
CA VAL A 99 -2.09 -4.28 -5.18
C VAL A 99 -3.59 -4.09 -5.00
N ILE A 100 -4.30 -5.18 -4.70
CA ILE A 100 -5.68 -5.17 -4.26
C ILE A 100 -5.72 -5.67 -2.83
N VAL A 101 -6.29 -4.87 -1.93
CA VAL A 101 -6.38 -5.19 -0.52
C VAL A 101 -7.75 -4.79 0.03
N LYS A 102 -8.27 -5.59 0.96
CA LYS A 102 -9.52 -5.33 1.64
C LYS A 102 -9.25 -4.66 2.98
N LYS A 103 -10.00 -3.61 3.30
CA LYS A 103 -9.94 -3.02 4.64
C LYS A 103 -10.56 -3.99 5.65
N VAL A 104 -9.83 -4.27 6.73
CA VAL A 104 -10.30 -5.05 7.87
C VAL A 104 -10.04 -4.20 9.13
N SER A 105 -11.12 -3.81 9.82
CA SER A 105 -11.02 -2.90 10.98
C SER A 105 -10.70 -3.65 12.29
N ASP A 106 -10.87 -4.96 12.33
CA ASP A 106 -10.68 -5.76 13.55
C ASP A 106 -9.20 -6.02 13.89
N HIS A 107 -8.28 -5.70 13.00
CA HIS A 107 -6.85 -5.83 13.21
C HIS A 107 -6.23 -4.47 13.53
N ALA A 108 -6.10 -4.17 14.81
CA ALA A 108 -5.34 -3.02 15.27
C ALA A 108 -3.84 -3.33 15.19
N ILE A 109 -3.16 -2.83 14.15
CA ILE A 109 -1.70 -2.88 14.08
C ILE A 109 -1.15 -1.96 15.16
N ASP A 110 -0.32 -2.50 16.05
CA ASP A 110 0.34 -1.70 17.08
C ASP A 110 1.52 -0.91 16.49
N PHE A 111 1.23 0.29 16.04
CA PHE A 111 2.25 1.20 15.52
C PHE A 111 3.13 1.81 16.61
N SER A 112 2.72 1.77 17.89
CA SER A 112 3.48 2.35 19.00
C SER A 112 4.80 1.63 19.27
N SER A 113 4.89 0.38 18.83
CA SER A 113 6.09 -0.46 18.95
C SER A 113 7.12 -0.24 17.85
N LEU A 114 6.78 0.52 16.79
CA LEU A 114 7.65 0.75 15.64
C LEU A 114 8.66 1.86 15.95
N SER A 115 9.88 1.66 15.51
CA SER A 115 10.98 2.63 15.59
C SER A 115 11.32 3.26 14.23
N TYR A 116 10.69 2.76 13.16
CA TYR A 116 10.95 3.11 11.75
C TYR A 116 12.40 2.81 11.34
N ASP A 117 12.92 1.70 11.87
CA ASP A 117 14.28 1.21 11.62
C ASP A 117 14.28 -0.32 11.35
N CYS A 118 15.46 -0.87 11.12
CA CYS A 118 15.64 -2.30 10.91
C CYS A 118 15.09 -3.10 12.11
N GLY A 119 14.39 -4.19 11.84
CA GLY A 119 13.72 -5.01 12.87
C GLY A 119 12.21 -4.76 12.98
N ASP A 120 11.70 -3.63 12.54
CA ASP A 120 10.25 -3.37 12.51
C ASP A 120 9.53 -4.31 11.53
N LEU A 121 10.23 -4.75 10.49
CA LEU A 121 9.69 -5.71 9.52
C LEU A 121 9.20 -7.00 10.20
N ARG A 122 9.87 -7.46 11.26
CA ARG A 122 9.44 -8.62 12.04
C ARG A 122 8.13 -8.35 12.80
N LYS A 123 7.93 -7.13 13.28
CA LYS A 123 6.75 -6.72 14.03
C LYS A 123 5.51 -6.66 13.14
N ILE A 124 5.68 -6.22 11.89
CA ILE A 124 4.59 -6.12 10.92
C ILE A 124 4.46 -7.32 9.98
N ALA A 125 5.38 -8.30 10.06
CA ALA A 125 5.34 -9.51 9.23
C ALA A 125 3.99 -10.26 9.24
N PRO A 126 3.23 -10.31 10.36
CA PRO A 126 1.90 -10.95 10.36
C PRO A 126 0.90 -10.30 9.42
N TYR A 127 1.10 -9.04 9.06
CA TYR A 127 0.22 -8.26 8.18
C TYR A 127 0.74 -8.17 6.74
N LEU A 128 1.84 -8.85 6.44
CA LEU A 128 2.42 -8.94 5.11
C LEU A 128 2.14 -10.32 4.51
N PRO A 129 2.04 -10.44 3.17
CA PRO A 129 1.85 -11.74 2.55
C PRO A 129 2.96 -12.73 2.95
N ASN A 130 2.55 -13.94 3.30
CA ASN A 130 3.48 -15.02 3.58
C ASN A 130 4.00 -15.59 2.24
N VAL A 131 5.08 -15.00 1.73
CA VAL A 131 5.77 -15.48 0.54
C VAL A 131 7.07 -16.12 0.95
N GLU A 132 7.25 -17.40 0.61
CA GLU A 132 8.49 -18.12 0.88
C GLU A 132 9.65 -17.47 0.12
N TYR A 133 10.62 -16.97 0.86
CA TYR A 133 11.86 -16.46 0.29
C TYR A 133 12.98 -17.52 0.39
N ARG A 134 13.49 -17.92 -0.75
CA ARG A 134 14.81 -18.54 -0.82
C ARG A 134 15.86 -17.44 -0.62
N SER A 135 16.23 -17.14 0.59
CA SER A 135 17.37 -16.25 0.84
C SER A 135 18.39 -16.94 1.72
N ASN A 136 19.61 -16.96 1.23
CA ASN A 136 20.77 -17.47 1.97
C ASN A 136 21.33 -16.42 2.95
N ASP A 137 20.78 -15.21 3.01
CA ASP A 137 21.30 -14.14 3.85
C ASP A 137 20.21 -13.28 4.45
N ARG A 138 20.22 -13.25 5.76
CA ARG A 138 19.50 -12.40 6.71
C ARG A 138 18.09 -12.86 7.06
N ASP A 139 17.84 -12.83 8.37
CA ASP A 139 16.60 -13.15 9.07
C ASP A 139 15.41 -12.22 8.79
N ASP A 140 15.37 -11.55 7.64
CA ASP A 140 14.26 -10.69 7.28
C ASP A 140 13.11 -11.51 6.68
N PRO A 141 11.95 -11.54 7.32
CA PRO A 141 10.82 -12.38 6.91
C PRO A 141 10.13 -11.93 5.62
N PHE A 142 10.48 -10.75 5.08
CA PHE A 142 9.84 -10.19 3.90
C PHE A 142 10.80 -9.36 3.04
N LYS A 143 10.99 -9.71 1.78
CA LYS A 143 11.87 -9.00 0.83
C LYS A 143 11.13 -8.26 -0.27
N GLY A 144 9.82 -8.51 -0.42
CA GLY A 144 8.96 -7.73 -1.29
C GLY A 144 9.17 -7.91 -2.80
N ASN A 145 9.92 -8.90 -3.22
CA ASN A 145 10.13 -9.16 -4.65
C ASN A 145 9.01 -10.05 -5.19
N ILE A 146 7.80 -9.51 -5.29
CA ILE A 146 6.57 -10.22 -5.66
C ILE A 146 6.18 -9.79 -7.07
N TYR A 147 6.07 -10.75 -8.00
CA TYR A 147 5.60 -10.50 -9.37
C TYR A 147 4.12 -10.86 -9.54
N SER A 148 3.65 -11.91 -8.89
CA SER A 148 2.25 -12.33 -8.90
C SER A 148 1.93 -13.06 -7.60
N LEU A 149 0.82 -12.71 -6.98
CA LEU A 149 0.31 -13.33 -5.76
C LEU A 149 -1.21 -13.17 -5.71
N ASN A 150 -1.93 -14.27 -5.44
CA ASN A 150 -3.40 -14.29 -5.27
C ASN A 150 -4.18 -13.58 -6.40
N TRP A 151 -3.69 -13.64 -7.64
CA TRP A 151 -4.24 -12.92 -8.79
C TRP A 151 -5.05 -13.83 -9.69
#